data_73354ac79dc2e550d5e404d8f6fa1cfc
#
_entry.id   73354ac79dc2e550d5e404d8f6fa1cfc
#
_cell.length_a   1.000
_cell.length_b   1.000
_cell.length_c   1.000
_cell.angle_alpha   90.00
_cell.angle_beta   90.00
_cell.angle_gamma   90.00
#
_symmetry.space_group_name_H-M   'P 1'
#
loop_
_entity.id
_entity.type
_entity.pdbx_description
1 polymer ?
#
loop_
_entity_poly.entity_id
_entity_poly.type
_entity_poly.pdbx_seq_one_letter_code
_entity_poly.pdbx_strand_id
1 'polypeptide(L)'
;DSEKRLKMKKIESKYIEEKFFQVLMWVAVITVMAFVISIIWTICVKGFGSISWEMVTSTPGKDWNTADDGGFLNAIIGSLIVVLPAMLIAMIVSVPVVFYMNLYRRRSNWLSYVARLVYDVLYGIPSIVYGAFAFMIMVAVGMRASVLGGIIVSTLLIIPMFIRSGDEISRSVPDDMIDAAYS
;
A
#
# COMPACT_ATOMS: atom_id res chain seq x y z
N ASP A 1 -5.44 -24.52 51.91
CA ASP A 1 -3.98 -24.25 51.68
C ASP A 1 -3.51 -24.83 50.32
N SER A 2 -4.00 -26.01 49.89
CA SER A 2 -3.59 -26.62 48.62
C SER A 2 -4.09 -25.85 47.39
N GLU A 3 -5.25 -25.24 47.44
CA GLU A 3 -5.84 -24.46 46.36
C GLU A 3 -5.10 -23.14 46.11
N LYS A 4 -4.64 -22.50 47.16
CA LYS A 4 -3.79 -21.30 47.06
C LYS A 4 -2.43 -21.60 46.43
N ARG A 5 -1.83 -22.72 46.76
CA ARG A 5 -0.54 -23.14 46.18
C ARG A 5 -0.68 -23.51 44.69
N LEU A 6 -1.77 -24.11 44.27
CA LEU A 6 -2.05 -24.41 42.87
C LEU A 6 -2.28 -23.13 42.02
N LYS A 7 -3.01 -22.15 42.58
CA LYS A 7 -3.21 -20.86 41.94
C LYS A 7 -1.89 -20.08 41.79
N MET A 8 -1.03 -20.10 42.81
CA MET A 8 0.28 -19.43 42.73
C MET A 8 1.18 -20.07 41.68
N LYS A 9 1.31 -21.39 41.66
CA LYS A 9 2.08 -22.10 40.61
C LYS A 9 1.58 -21.82 39.19
N LYS A 10 0.27 -21.67 38.99
CA LYS A 10 -0.33 -21.35 37.68
C LYS A 10 -0.03 -19.90 37.26
N ILE A 11 0.10 -18.98 38.21
CA ILE A 11 0.47 -17.57 37.96
C ILE A 11 1.96 -17.49 37.63
N GLU A 12 2.82 -18.21 38.35
CA GLU A 12 4.27 -18.25 38.05
C GLU A 12 4.56 -18.87 36.68
N SER A 13 3.89 -19.95 36.32
CA SER A 13 4.02 -20.57 34.98
C SER A 13 3.62 -19.61 33.87
N LYS A 14 2.50 -18.90 34.01
CA LYS A 14 2.07 -17.89 33.04
C LYS A 14 3.07 -16.73 32.91
N TYR A 15 3.63 -16.27 34.02
CA TYR A 15 4.59 -15.19 34.01
C TYR A 15 5.91 -15.58 33.31
N ILE A 16 6.34 -16.83 33.45
CA ILE A 16 7.52 -17.36 32.75
C ILE A 16 7.26 -17.49 31.27
N GLU A 17 6.08 -18.01 30.88
CA GLU A 17 5.66 -18.10 29.49
C GLU A 17 5.57 -16.69 28.84
N GLU A 18 4.96 -15.74 29.53
CA GLU A 18 4.84 -14.35 29.06
C GLU A 18 6.21 -13.70 28.84
N LYS A 19 7.14 -13.84 29.77
CA LYS A 19 8.51 -13.35 29.62
C LYS A 19 9.24 -14.03 28.47
N PHE A 20 9.07 -15.33 28.29
CA PHE A 20 9.69 -16.05 27.19
C PHE A 20 9.20 -15.52 25.84
N PHE A 21 7.88 -15.36 25.66
CA PHE A 21 7.33 -14.79 24.43
C PHE A 21 7.74 -13.33 24.24
N GLN A 22 7.83 -12.56 25.31
CA GLN A 22 8.29 -11.17 25.25
C GLN A 22 9.74 -11.08 24.76
N VAL A 23 10.63 -11.93 25.27
CA VAL A 23 12.03 -12.00 24.81
C VAL A 23 12.08 -12.43 23.33
N LEU A 24 11.30 -13.43 22.95
CA LEU A 24 11.22 -13.90 21.56
C LEU A 24 10.75 -12.79 20.61
N MET A 25 9.72 -12.02 21.01
CA MET A 25 9.26 -10.85 20.26
C MET A 25 10.36 -9.79 20.10
N TRP A 26 11.08 -9.46 21.18
CA TRP A 26 12.18 -8.51 21.11
C TRP A 26 13.30 -8.99 20.19
N VAL A 27 13.66 -10.27 20.26
CA VAL A 27 14.67 -10.87 19.36
C VAL A 27 14.22 -10.77 17.92
N ALA A 28 12.96 -11.09 17.62
CA ALA A 28 12.41 -10.99 16.28
C ALA A 28 12.46 -9.54 15.75
N VAL A 29 12.01 -8.57 16.57
CA VAL A 29 12.02 -7.15 16.21
C VAL A 29 13.45 -6.66 15.95
N ILE A 30 14.39 -6.96 16.85
CA ILE A 30 15.81 -6.57 16.72
C ILE A 30 16.39 -7.18 15.44
N THR A 31 16.10 -8.44 15.16
CA THR A 31 16.59 -9.13 13.96
C THR A 31 16.08 -8.46 12.69
N VAL A 32 14.78 -8.20 12.60
CA VAL A 32 14.18 -7.50 11.45
C VAL A 32 14.77 -6.10 11.28
N MET A 33 14.89 -5.34 12.38
CA MET A 33 15.50 -4.01 12.35
C MET A 33 16.96 -4.04 11.89
N ALA A 34 17.74 -5.03 12.35
CA ALA A 34 19.13 -5.20 11.92
C ALA A 34 19.24 -5.45 10.41
N PHE A 35 18.36 -6.29 9.85
CA PHE A 35 18.32 -6.52 8.40
C PHE A 35 17.92 -5.25 7.63
N VAL A 36 16.89 -4.54 8.07
CA VAL A 36 16.46 -3.29 7.42
C VAL A 36 17.57 -2.24 7.45
N ILE A 37 18.20 -2.04 8.61
CA ILE A 37 19.32 -1.10 8.76
C ILE A 37 20.50 -1.52 7.89
N SER A 38 20.83 -2.81 7.84
CA SER A 38 21.92 -3.32 7.01
C SER A 38 21.68 -3.07 5.51
N ILE A 39 20.44 -3.26 5.04
CA ILE A 39 20.07 -2.99 3.65
C ILE A 39 20.22 -1.51 3.35
N ILE A 40 19.62 -0.64 4.19
CA ILE A 40 19.71 0.81 4.02
C ILE A 40 21.15 1.28 4.06
N TRP A 41 21.93 0.80 5.02
CA TRP A 41 23.36 1.11 5.14
C TRP A 41 24.13 0.75 3.88
N THR A 42 23.92 -0.46 3.38
CA THR A 42 24.59 -0.93 2.16
C THR A 42 24.24 -0.08 0.95
N ILE A 43 22.97 0.27 0.79
CA ILE A 43 22.50 1.12 -0.31
C ILE A 43 23.11 2.52 -0.18
N CYS A 44 23.09 3.12 1.00
CA CYS A 44 23.63 4.45 1.24
C CYS A 44 25.15 4.49 0.97
N VAL A 45 25.90 3.56 1.56
CA VAL A 45 27.37 3.56 1.43
C VAL A 45 27.81 3.32 -0.01
N LYS A 46 27.14 2.41 -0.73
CA LYS A 46 27.47 2.13 -2.15
C LYS A 46 26.88 3.15 -3.11
N GLY A 47 25.73 3.72 -2.80
CA GLY A 47 25.00 4.64 -3.68
C GLY A 47 25.46 6.09 -3.57
N PHE A 48 25.87 6.55 -2.38
CA PHE A 48 26.19 7.97 -2.18
C PHE A 48 27.31 8.50 -3.08
N GLY A 49 28.30 7.65 -3.35
CA GLY A 49 29.43 8.00 -4.24
C GLY A 49 29.07 8.05 -5.73
N SER A 50 27.93 7.45 -6.11
CA SER A 50 27.50 7.35 -7.51
C SER A 50 26.39 8.37 -7.86
N ILE A 51 25.85 9.09 -6.89
CA ILE A 51 24.81 10.08 -7.13
C ILE A 51 25.44 11.35 -7.71
N SER A 52 25.14 11.64 -8.98
CA SER A 52 25.49 12.88 -9.64
C SER A 52 24.24 13.64 -10.10
N TRP A 53 24.35 14.95 -10.27
CA TRP A 53 23.25 15.75 -10.83
C TRP A 53 22.90 15.30 -12.24
N GLU A 54 23.91 14.90 -13.00
CA GLU A 54 23.75 14.37 -14.35
C GLU A 54 22.90 13.11 -14.38
N MET A 55 23.07 12.20 -13.41
CA MET A 55 22.27 10.98 -13.28
C MET A 55 20.76 11.25 -13.13
N VAL A 56 20.38 12.35 -12.48
CA VAL A 56 18.96 12.72 -12.28
C VAL A 56 18.39 13.47 -13.47
N THR A 57 19.23 14.22 -14.21
CA THR A 57 18.81 15.12 -15.28
C THR A 57 19.04 14.59 -16.68
N SER A 58 19.79 13.50 -16.84
CA SER A 58 20.02 12.86 -18.15
C SER A 58 19.12 11.64 -18.37
N THR A 59 18.90 11.32 -19.64
CA THR A 59 18.27 10.08 -20.06
C THR A 59 19.32 8.99 -20.22
N PRO A 60 18.97 7.70 -20.08
CA PRO A 60 19.92 6.60 -20.34
C PRO A 60 20.47 6.69 -21.77
N GLY A 61 21.78 6.62 -21.89
CA GLY A 61 22.46 6.56 -23.17
C GLY A 61 22.22 5.23 -23.91
N LYS A 62 22.76 5.12 -25.11
CA LYS A 62 22.60 3.91 -25.94
C LYS A 62 23.39 2.71 -25.41
N ASP A 63 24.47 2.95 -24.67
CA ASP A 63 25.31 1.92 -24.07
C ASP A 63 25.10 1.83 -22.57
N TRP A 64 24.01 1.17 -22.18
CA TRP A 64 23.64 0.91 -20.80
C TRP A 64 24.64 0.01 -20.01
N ASN A 65 25.68 -0.49 -20.69
CA ASN A 65 26.77 -1.26 -20.08
C ASN A 65 27.93 -0.39 -19.57
N THR A 66 27.97 0.89 -19.91
CA THR A 66 28.99 1.82 -19.42
C THR A 66 28.38 2.68 -18.32
N ALA A 67 29.02 2.71 -17.15
CA ALA A 67 28.56 3.45 -15.97
C ALA A 67 28.48 4.97 -16.19
N ASP A 68 29.07 5.47 -17.26
CA ASP A 68 29.18 6.90 -17.58
C ASP A 68 27.96 7.46 -18.35
N ASP A 69 27.04 6.60 -18.86
CA ASP A 69 25.94 7.02 -19.74
C ASP A 69 24.53 6.74 -19.12
N GLY A 70 24.45 6.57 -17.79
CA GLY A 70 23.26 6.14 -17.10
C GLY A 70 22.47 7.25 -16.40
N GLY A 71 21.43 7.79 -17.05
CA GLY A 71 20.50 8.71 -16.39
C GLY A 71 19.14 8.09 -16.04
N PHE A 72 18.46 8.62 -15.01
CA PHE A 72 17.14 8.15 -14.53
C PHE A 72 16.00 9.10 -14.88
N LEU A 73 16.24 10.18 -15.61
CA LEU A 73 15.23 11.18 -15.92
C LEU A 73 13.96 10.58 -16.57
N ASN A 74 14.15 9.67 -17.52
CA ASN A 74 13.03 9.00 -18.19
C ASN A 74 12.17 8.15 -17.21
N ALA A 75 12.79 7.49 -16.22
CA ALA A 75 12.10 6.73 -15.22
C ALA A 75 11.32 7.64 -14.25
N ILE A 76 11.92 8.76 -13.85
CA ILE A 76 11.28 9.75 -12.98
C ILE A 76 10.07 10.36 -13.69
N ILE A 77 10.26 10.90 -14.90
CA ILE A 77 9.18 11.52 -15.67
C ILE A 77 8.11 10.48 -16.04
N GLY A 78 8.52 9.29 -16.46
CA GLY A 78 7.61 8.19 -16.80
C GLY A 78 6.73 7.79 -15.62
N SER A 79 7.30 7.69 -14.42
CA SER A 79 6.52 7.41 -13.20
C SER A 79 5.50 8.51 -12.90
N LEU A 80 5.90 9.78 -13.00
CA LEU A 80 4.99 10.91 -12.78
C LEU A 80 3.86 10.95 -13.81
N ILE A 81 4.16 10.73 -15.09
CA ILE A 81 3.18 10.72 -16.18
C ILE A 81 2.16 9.59 -16.00
N VAL A 82 2.54 8.45 -15.43
CA VAL A 82 1.63 7.34 -15.18
C VAL A 82 0.87 7.52 -13.87
N VAL A 83 1.57 7.80 -12.78
CA VAL A 83 1.00 7.76 -11.42
C VAL A 83 0.09 8.96 -11.15
N LEU A 84 0.47 10.18 -11.56
CA LEU A 84 -0.35 11.37 -11.26
C LEU A 84 -1.73 11.32 -11.91
N PRO A 85 -1.88 11.05 -13.23
CA PRO A 85 -3.21 10.90 -13.82
C PRO A 85 -3.98 9.73 -13.23
N ALA A 86 -3.33 8.59 -12.97
CA ALA A 86 -3.98 7.43 -12.38
C ALA A 86 -4.55 7.75 -10.98
N MET A 87 -3.77 8.47 -10.16
CA MET A 87 -4.20 8.94 -8.83
C MET A 87 -5.37 9.90 -8.90
N LEU A 88 -5.33 10.88 -9.82
CA LEU A 88 -6.40 11.86 -9.99
C LEU A 88 -7.70 11.17 -10.42
N ILE A 89 -7.66 10.28 -11.41
CA ILE A 89 -8.82 9.54 -11.87
C ILE A 89 -9.37 8.64 -10.76
N ALA A 90 -8.50 7.92 -10.06
CA ALA A 90 -8.89 7.08 -8.93
C ALA A 90 -9.56 7.90 -7.81
N MET A 91 -9.05 9.09 -7.50
CA MET A 91 -9.63 9.99 -6.51
C MET A 91 -11.02 10.48 -6.93
N ILE A 92 -11.17 10.93 -8.19
CA ILE A 92 -12.45 11.40 -8.75
C ILE A 92 -13.52 10.31 -8.68
N VAL A 93 -13.15 9.04 -8.88
CA VAL A 93 -14.07 7.91 -8.79
C VAL A 93 -14.34 7.49 -7.34
N SER A 94 -13.29 7.40 -6.53
CA SER A 94 -13.37 6.81 -5.19
C SER A 94 -14.05 7.72 -4.18
N VAL A 95 -13.81 9.03 -4.23
CA VAL A 95 -14.36 9.99 -3.26
C VAL A 95 -15.90 9.99 -3.27
N PRO A 96 -16.58 10.12 -4.41
CA PRO A 96 -18.04 10.02 -4.43
C PRO A 96 -18.59 8.68 -3.93
N VAL A 97 -17.88 7.58 -4.23
CA VAL A 97 -18.27 6.24 -3.76
C VAL A 97 -18.21 6.16 -2.24
N VAL A 98 -17.12 6.66 -1.63
CA VAL A 98 -16.95 6.69 -0.16
C VAL A 98 -18.04 7.52 0.50
N PHE A 99 -18.30 8.73 -0.02
CA PHE A 99 -19.39 9.59 0.49
C PHE A 99 -20.75 8.93 0.36
N TYR A 100 -21.04 8.34 -0.79
CA TYR A 100 -22.31 7.63 -1.00
C TYR A 100 -22.52 6.51 0.01
N MET A 101 -21.48 5.72 0.27
CA MET A 101 -21.54 4.58 1.18
C MET A 101 -21.67 4.95 2.65
N ASN A 102 -21.10 6.09 3.06
CA ASN A 102 -21.06 6.48 4.47
C ASN A 102 -22.06 7.56 4.86
N LEU A 103 -22.35 8.54 3.98
CA LEU A 103 -23.23 9.65 4.27
C LEU A 103 -24.66 9.43 3.76
N TYR A 104 -24.80 8.99 2.53
CA TYR A 104 -26.11 8.90 1.88
C TYR A 104 -26.89 7.64 2.25
N ARG A 105 -26.20 6.54 2.48
CA ARG A 105 -26.81 5.29 2.91
C ARG A 105 -26.21 4.82 4.23
N ARG A 106 -26.84 5.27 5.32
CA ARG A 106 -26.52 4.80 6.68
C ARG A 106 -26.29 3.28 6.70
N ARG A 107 -25.10 2.89 7.04
CA ARG A 107 -24.44 1.61 7.45
C ARG A 107 -25.17 0.25 7.26
N SER A 108 -26.47 0.17 6.96
CA SER A 108 -27.28 -1.06 7.08
C SER A 108 -27.87 -1.60 5.78
N ASN A 109 -27.42 -1.15 4.59
CA ASN A 109 -28.00 -1.61 3.33
C ASN A 109 -27.15 -2.70 2.66
N TRP A 110 -27.83 -3.72 2.10
CA TRP A 110 -27.24 -4.80 1.33
C TRP A 110 -26.27 -4.32 0.24
N LEU A 111 -26.61 -3.22 -0.45
CA LEU A 111 -25.74 -2.65 -1.49
C LEU A 111 -24.40 -2.15 -0.94
N SER A 112 -24.41 -1.48 0.22
CA SER A 112 -23.16 -1.04 0.88
C SER A 112 -22.33 -2.22 1.38
N TYR A 113 -22.99 -3.29 1.83
CA TYR A 113 -22.32 -4.52 2.22
C TYR A 113 -21.63 -5.19 1.03
N VAL A 114 -22.36 -5.36 -0.09
CA VAL A 114 -21.80 -5.95 -1.31
C VAL A 114 -20.65 -5.10 -1.87
N ALA A 115 -20.82 -3.77 -1.90
CA ALA A 115 -19.75 -2.88 -2.34
C ALA A 115 -18.47 -3.04 -1.50
N ARG A 116 -18.62 -3.12 -0.17
CA ARG A 116 -17.49 -3.38 0.75
C ARG A 116 -16.82 -4.71 0.47
N LEU A 117 -17.60 -5.76 0.30
CA LEU A 117 -17.07 -7.07 -0.03
C LEU A 117 -16.29 -7.05 -1.36
N VAL A 118 -16.82 -6.35 -2.37
CA VAL A 118 -16.17 -6.25 -3.68
C VAL A 118 -14.81 -5.54 -3.58
N TYR A 119 -14.75 -4.36 -2.95
CA TYR A 119 -13.46 -3.67 -2.87
C TYR A 119 -12.49 -4.34 -1.89
N ASP A 120 -12.96 -5.04 -0.85
CA ASP A 120 -12.09 -5.83 0.03
C ASP A 120 -11.45 -7.00 -0.74
N VAL A 121 -12.23 -7.68 -1.59
CA VAL A 121 -11.71 -8.72 -2.49
C VAL A 121 -10.72 -8.13 -3.49
N LEU A 122 -11.07 -7.01 -4.14
CA LEU A 122 -10.19 -6.33 -5.09
C LEU A 122 -8.88 -5.87 -4.42
N TYR A 123 -8.96 -5.32 -3.21
CA TYR A 123 -7.78 -4.92 -2.45
C TYR A 123 -6.86 -6.10 -2.10
N GLY A 124 -7.44 -7.29 -1.89
CA GLY A 124 -6.69 -8.52 -1.60
C GLY A 124 -6.00 -9.16 -2.81
N ILE A 125 -6.33 -8.74 -4.04
CA ILE A 125 -5.70 -9.27 -5.25
C ILE A 125 -4.26 -8.73 -5.39
N PRO A 126 -3.25 -9.59 -5.54
CA PRO A 126 -1.86 -9.14 -5.79
C PRO A 126 -1.77 -8.25 -7.03
N SER A 127 -1.02 -7.15 -6.94
CA SER A 127 -0.88 -6.16 -8.03
C SER A 127 -0.39 -6.75 -9.36
N ILE A 128 0.42 -7.82 -9.29
CA ILE A 128 0.87 -8.53 -10.49
C ILE A 128 -0.28 -9.14 -11.30
N VAL A 129 -1.36 -9.55 -10.65
CA VAL A 129 -2.56 -10.10 -11.33
C VAL A 129 -3.26 -9.00 -12.13
N TYR A 130 -3.39 -7.79 -11.55
CA TYR A 130 -3.92 -6.63 -12.28
C TYR A 130 -3.06 -6.31 -13.52
N GLY A 131 -1.74 -6.29 -13.35
CA GLY A 131 -0.80 -6.05 -14.44
C GLY A 131 -0.90 -7.10 -15.55
N ALA A 132 -0.93 -8.38 -15.19
CA ALA A 132 -1.04 -9.48 -16.15
C ALA A 132 -2.38 -9.46 -16.89
N PHE A 133 -3.49 -9.27 -16.17
CA PHE A 133 -4.83 -9.20 -16.76
C PHE A 133 -4.96 -8.04 -17.75
N ALA A 134 -4.50 -6.86 -17.35
CA ALA A 134 -4.53 -5.69 -18.21
C ALA A 134 -3.62 -5.84 -19.44
N PHE A 135 -2.44 -6.44 -19.29
CA PHE A 135 -1.57 -6.76 -20.40
C PHE A 135 -2.24 -7.71 -21.39
N MET A 136 -2.94 -8.75 -20.91
CA MET A 136 -3.71 -9.66 -21.76
C MET A 136 -4.80 -8.93 -22.55
N ILE A 137 -5.54 -8.02 -21.91
CA ILE A 137 -6.56 -7.21 -22.59
C ILE A 137 -5.91 -6.32 -23.65
N MET A 138 -4.81 -5.64 -23.33
CA MET A 138 -4.10 -4.78 -24.28
C MET A 138 -3.66 -5.56 -25.52
N VAL A 139 -3.09 -6.75 -25.33
CA VAL A 139 -2.69 -7.62 -26.44
C VAL A 139 -3.91 -8.06 -27.26
N ALA A 140 -5.01 -8.42 -26.62
CA ALA A 140 -6.23 -8.86 -27.30
C ALA A 140 -6.86 -7.77 -28.17
N VAL A 141 -6.74 -6.50 -27.78
CA VAL A 141 -7.21 -5.35 -28.58
C VAL A 141 -6.15 -4.79 -29.53
N GLY A 142 -5.03 -5.50 -29.71
CA GLY A 142 -3.95 -5.09 -30.61
C GLY A 142 -3.12 -3.90 -30.13
N MET A 143 -3.24 -3.51 -28.86
CA MET A 143 -2.44 -2.46 -28.27
C MET A 143 -1.09 -2.99 -27.81
N ARG A 144 -0.03 -2.23 -28.06
CA ARG A 144 1.28 -2.47 -27.45
C ARG A 144 1.31 -1.91 -26.02
N ALA A 145 2.31 -2.30 -25.24
CA ALA A 145 2.60 -1.67 -23.96
C ALA A 145 2.67 -0.15 -24.13
N SER A 146 1.82 0.58 -23.45
CA SER A 146 1.65 2.02 -23.62
C SER A 146 1.47 2.74 -22.28
N VAL A 147 1.79 4.02 -22.25
CA VAL A 147 1.57 4.88 -21.08
C VAL A 147 0.09 4.88 -20.68
N LEU A 148 -0.82 4.94 -21.66
CA LEU A 148 -2.26 4.89 -21.41
C LEU A 148 -2.68 3.58 -20.72
N GLY A 149 -2.16 2.45 -21.18
CA GLY A 149 -2.37 1.17 -20.50
C GLY A 149 -1.86 1.17 -19.07
N GLY A 150 -0.68 1.73 -18.82
CA GLY A 150 -0.13 1.91 -17.49
C GLY A 150 -1.02 2.76 -16.59
N ILE A 151 -1.56 3.87 -17.09
CA ILE A 151 -2.50 4.74 -16.35
C ILE A 151 -3.78 3.97 -15.99
N ILE A 152 -4.39 3.25 -16.95
CA ILE A 152 -5.62 2.49 -16.72
C ILE A 152 -5.40 1.41 -15.64
N VAL A 153 -4.33 0.63 -15.75
CA VAL A 153 -4.00 -0.43 -14.78
C VAL A 153 -3.77 0.14 -13.39
N SER A 154 -2.94 1.19 -13.30
CA SER A 154 -2.67 1.85 -12.03
C SER A 154 -3.93 2.44 -11.42
N THR A 155 -4.82 3.04 -12.22
CA THR A 155 -6.11 3.54 -11.75
C THR A 155 -6.97 2.42 -11.15
N LEU A 156 -7.11 1.29 -11.84
CA LEU A 156 -7.89 0.15 -11.36
C LEU A 156 -7.34 -0.42 -10.04
N LEU A 157 -6.03 -0.39 -9.87
CA LEU A 157 -5.36 -0.83 -8.66
C LEU A 157 -5.55 0.15 -7.49
N ILE A 158 -5.51 1.45 -7.76
CA ILE A 158 -5.59 2.49 -6.74
C ILE A 158 -7.02 2.70 -6.23
N ILE A 159 -8.05 2.52 -7.09
CA ILE A 159 -9.47 2.71 -6.71
C ILE A 159 -9.86 1.93 -5.44
N PRO A 160 -9.69 0.61 -5.34
CA PRO A 160 -10.07 -0.12 -4.12
C PRO A 160 -9.28 0.31 -2.89
N MET A 161 -8.01 0.72 -3.05
CA MET A 161 -7.20 1.26 -1.96
C MET A 161 -7.80 2.56 -1.40
N PHE A 162 -8.17 3.51 -2.27
CA PHE A 162 -8.77 4.77 -1.86
C PHE A 162 -10.16 4.58 -1.25
N ILE A 163 -10.99 3.70 -1.82
CA ILE A 163 -12.33 3.41 -1.27
C ILE A 163 -12.18 2.79 0.12
N ARG A 164 -11.30 1.81 0.30
CA ARG A 164 -11.09 1.16 1.60
C ARG A 164 -10.59 2.14 2.65
N SER A 165 -9.53 2.89 2.35
CA SER A 165 -8.98 3.88 3.27
C SER A 165 -9.99 4.98 3.60
N GLY A 166 -10.74 5.46 2.61
CA GLY A 166 -11.79 6.44 2.80
C GLY A 166 -12.96 5.93 3.64
N ASP A 167 -13.39 4.67 3.45
CA ASP A 167 -14.43 4.02 4.27
C ASP A 167 -13.96 3.87 5.72
N GLU A 168 -12.72 3.48 5.96
CA GLU A 168 -12.14 3.34 7.30
C GLU A 168 -12.05 4.69 8.03
N ILE A 169 -11.56 5.73 7.35
CA ILE A 169 -11.51 7.09 7.89
C ILE A 169 -12.93 7.61 8.19
N SER A 170 -13.87 7.41 7.26
CA SER A 170 -15.26 7.89 7.44
C SER A 170 -15.95 7.22 8.63
N ARG A 171 -15.61 5.97 8.95
CA ARG A 171 -16.14 5.27 10.11
C ARG A 171 -15.54 5.73 11.45
N SER A 172 -14.37 6.34 11.42
CA SER A 172 -13.72 6.87 12.63
C SER A 172 -14.29 8.21 13.07
N VAL A 173 -15.11 8.87 12.21
CA VAL A 173 -15.77 10.13 12.55
C VAL A 173 -16.98 9.85 13.45
N PRO A 174 -17.08 10.47 14.67
CA PRO A 174 -18.23 10.34 15.54
C PRO A 174 -19.52 10.88 14.89
N ASP A 175 -20.64 10.20 15.14
CA ASP A 175 -21.95 10.59 14.57
C ASP A 175 -22.34 12.01 14.97
N ASP A 176 -21.99 12.47 16.19
CA ASP A 176 -22.25 13.84 16.68
C ASP A 176 -21.59 14.91 15.81
N MET A 177 -20.40 14.63 15.25
CA MET A 177 -19.73 15.57 14.34
C MET A 177 -20.42 15.63 12.98
N ILE A 178 -20.96 14.52 12.54
CA ILE A 178 -21.71 14.44 11.28
C ILE A 178 -23.03 15.20 11.42
N ASP A 179 -23.75 15.02 12.52
CA ASP A 179 -25.01 15.72 12.82
C ASP A 179 -24.79 17.24 12.98
N ALA A 180 -23.68 17.65 13.59
CA ALA A 180 -23.30 19.06 13.69
C ALA A 180 -23.00 19.71 12.33
N ALA A 181 -22.49 18.95 11.35
CA ALA A 181 -22.25 19.45 10.00
C ALA A 181 -23.52 19.62 9.16
N TYR A 182 -24.63 18.99 9.56
CA TYR A 182 -25.92 19.09 8.89
C TYR A 182 -26.89 20.14 9.53
N SER A 183 -26.55 20.68 10.69
CA SER A 183 -27.30 21.68 11.40
C SER A 183 -26.82 23.09 11.08
#